data_9bbc9f644dfd4c929cee5e2aee416ff4
#
_entry.id   9bbc9f644dfd4c929cee5e2aee416ff4
#
_cell.length_a   1.000
_cell.length_b   1.000
_cell.length_c   1.000
_cell.angle_alpha   90.00
_cell.angle_beta   90.00
_cell.angle_gamma   90.00
#
_symmetry.space_group_name_H-M   'P 1'
#
loop_
_entity.id
_entity.type
_entity.pdbx_description
1 polymer ?
#
loop_
_entity_poly.entity_id
_entity_poly.type
_entity_poly.pdbx_seq_one_letter_code
_entity_poly.pdbx_strand_id
1 'polypeptide(L)'
;MKKLIFTSIALCFLICGCNQTKKVVADTPSALLAGVFTVLTINAEKISPTVLLQFNKGDNKIWGNAGCNDFSGKYTQDASSLNIGLLTSTKMYCDGAMKNEYAIQRVLKNVGSFDISNGTLTLYSGTEKKPLLTALKNKQ
;
A
#
# COMPACT_ATOMS: atom_id res chain seq x y z
N MET A 1 13.85 10.64 -83.96
CA MET A 1 14.41 11.43 -82.86
C MET A 1 13.33 11.50 -81.81
N LYS A 2 13.22 10.48 -80.94
CA LYS A 2 12.25 10.39 -79.92
C LYS A 2 12.98 10.32 -78.57
N LYS A 3 12.84 11.33 -77.75
CA LYS A 3 13.39 11.38 -76.39
C LYS A 3 12.42 10.72 -75.43
N LEU A 4 12.85 9.61 -74.90
CA LEU A 4 12.12 8.93 -73.81
C LEU A 4 12.42 9.61 -72.49
N ILE A 5 11.39 10.19 -71.88
CA ILE A 5 11.44 10.78 -70.53
C ILE A 5 11.06 9.70 -69.57
N PHE A 6 12.04 9.21 -68.80
CA PHE A 6 11.79 8.32 -67.69
C PHE A 6 11.39 9.15 -66.48
N THR A 7 10.11 9.18 -66.16
CA THR A 7 9.61 9.70 -64.91
C THR A 7 9.78 8.65 -63.81
N SER A 8 10.78 8.85 -62.97
CA SER A 8 10.98 8.04 -61.76
C SER A 8 9.99 8.46 -60.70
N ILE A 9 8.99 7.62 -60.42
CA ILE A 9 8.06 7.79 -59.34
C ILE A 9 8.76 7.26 -58.07
N ALA A 10 9.27 8.17 -57.26
CA ALA A 10 9.77 7.86 -55.94
C ALA A 10 8.56 7.62 -54.98
N LEU A 11 8.26 6.38 -54.73
CA LEU A 11 7.25 5.98 -53.77
C LEU A 11 7.81 6.12 -52.34
N CYS A 12 7.53 7.26 -51.74
CA CYS A 12 7.78 7.46 -50.28
C CYS A 12 6.87 6.57 -49.45
N PHE A 13 7.40 5.45 -48.99
CA PHE A 13 6.79 4.68 -47.92
C PHE A 13 6.97 5.45 -46.61
N LEU A 14 5.96 6.20 -46.20
CA LEU A 14 5.82 6.72 -44.86
C LEU A 14 5.51 5.54 -43.92
N ILE A 15 6.56 4.97 -43.36
CA ILE A 15 6.41 4.00 -42.28
C ILE A 15 6.02 4.81 -41.04
N CYS A 16 4.71 4.90 -40.84
CA CYS A 16 4.14 5.42 -39.59
C CYS A 16 4.40 4.37 -38.50
N GLY A 17 5.60 4.41 -37.90
CA GLY A 17 5.95 3.61 -36.74
C GLY A 17 5.10 4.06 -35.56
N CYS A 18 3.98 3.39 -35.32
CA CYS A 18 3.29 3.44 -34.04
C CYS A 18 4.26 2.96 -32.94
N ASN A 19 4.94 3.91 -32.32
CA ASN A 19 5.70 3.67 -31.11
C ASN A 19 4.70 3.44 -29.97
N GLN A 20 4.13 2.23 -29.90
CA GLN A 20 3.43 1.78 -28.72
C GLN A 20 4.49 1.63 -27.63
N THR A 21 4.70 2.68 -26.88
CA THR A 21 5.31 2.58 -25.55
C THR A 21 4.42 1.66 -24.73
N LYS A 22 4.68 0.34 -24.80
CA LYS A 22 4.25 -0.58 -23.77
C LYS A 22 4.77 0.00 -22.46
N LYS A 23 3.85 0.60 -21.70
CA LYS A 23 4.08 0.89 -20.29
C LYS A 23 4.41 -0.47 -19.67
N VAL A 24 5.70 -0.74 -19.55
CA VAL A 24 6.17 -1.85 -18.72
C VAL A 24 5.71 -1.47 -17.34
N VAL A 25 4.57 -2.01 -16.92
CA VAL A 25 4.23 -2.07 -15.51
C VAL A 25 5.35 -2.92 -14.94
N ALA A 26 6.34 -2.25 -14.36
CA ALA A 26 7.35 -2.93 -13.59
C ALA A 26 6.57 -3.72 -12.53
N ASP A 27 6.57 -5.02 -12.69
CA ASP A 27 6.06 -5.96 -11.70
C ASP A 27 7.04 -5.86 -10.53
N THR A 28 6.84 -4.80 -9.74
CA THR A 28 7.58 -4.61 -8.49
C THR A 28 7.18 -5.81 -7.64
N PRO A 29 8.14 -6.68 -7.24
CA PRO A 29 7.80 -7.85 -6.45
C PRO A 29 6.96 -7.37 -5.28
N SER A 30 5.74 -7.89 -5.20
CA SER A 30 4.77 -7.55 -4.15
C SER A 30 5.48 -7.62 -2.80
N ALA A 31 5.69 -6.45 -2.19
CA ALA A 31 6.36 -6.37 -0.91
C ALA A 31 5.56 -7.18 0.10
N LEU A 32 6.18 -8.23 0.66
CA LEU A 32 5.54 -9.01 1.71
C LEU A 32 5.40 -8.16 2.97
N LEU A 33 4.17 -8.04 3.43
CA LEU A 33 3.85 -7.31 4.65
C LEU A 33 4.29 -8.14 5.86
N ALA A 34 5.46 -7.82 6.38
CA ALA A 34 6.06 -8.54 7.51
C ALA A 34 6.96 -7.62 8.35
N GLY A 35 6.95 -7.83 9.67
CA GLY A 35 7.78 -7.11 10.63
C GLY A 35 7.01 -6.17 11.53
N VAL A 36 7.73 -5.39 12.30
CA VAL A 36 7.19 -4.42 13.26
C VAL A 36 7.26 -3.02 12.65
N PHE A 37 6.18 -2.27 12.80
CA PHE A 37 6.04 -0.91 12.30
C PHE A 37 5.58 0.01 13.42
N THR A 38 6.20 1.17 13.52
CA THR A 38 5.77 2.28 14.39
C THR A 38 4.87 3.21 13.60
N VAL A 39 3.63 3.37 14.03
CA VAL A 39 2.66 4.24 13.36
C VAL A 39 3.06 5.71 13.54
N LEU A 40 3.10 6.44 12.43
CA LEU A 40 3.43 7.86 12.40
C LEU A 40 2.18 8.73 12.35
N THR A 41 1.23 8.36 11.47
CA THR A 41 0.00 9.12 11.28
C THR A 41 -1.20 8.20 11.12
N ILE A 42 -2.36 8.66 11.58
CA ILE A 42 -3.68 8.09 11.30
C ILE A 42 -4.54 9.20 10.71
N ASN A 43 -5.12 9.00 9.51
CA ASN A 43 -5.88 10.00 8.76
C ASN A 43 -5.14 11.34 8.62
N ALA A 44 -3.82 11.28 8.34
CA ALA A 44 -2.90 12.39 8.23
C ALA A 44 -2.61 13.17 9.55
N GLU A 45 -3.21 12.78 10.67
CA GLU A 45 -2.90 13.33 11.98
C GLU A 45 -1.75 12.55 12.64
N LYS A 46 -0.78 13.27 13.21
CA LYS A 46 0.25 12.65 14.06
C LYS A 46 -0.39 12.08 15.32
N ILE A 47 0.13 10.95 15.77
CA ILE A 47 -0.41 10.27 16.95
C ILE A 47 0.55 10.29 18.14
N SER A 48 -0.03 10.30 19.32
CA SER A 48 0.63 10.13 20.62
C SER A 48 -0.43 9.56 21.59
N PRO A 49 -0.12 8.55 22.42
CA PRO A 49 1.13 7.78 22.49
C PRO A 49 1.43 6.94 21.26
N THR A 50 2.62 6.31 21.26
CA THR A 50 3.08 5.46 20.15
C THR A 50 2.18 4.25 19.95
N VAL A 51 1.83 3.96 18.70
CA VAL A 51 1.10 2.76 18.29
C VAL A 51 2.05 1.84 17.51
N LEU A 52 2.05 0.56 17.84
CA LEU A 52 2.83 -0.47 17.17
C LEU A 52 1.92 -1.42 16.40
N LEU A 53 2.36 -1.79 15.20
CA LEU A 53 1.76 -2.83 14.36
C LEU A 53 2.81 -3.88 14.05
N GLN A 54 2.48 -5.14 14.22
CA GLN A 54 3.32 -6.26 13.80
C GLN A 54 2.54 -7.16 12.85
N PHE A 55 3.15 -7.46 11.70
CA PHE A 55 2.62 -8.41 10.73
C PHE A 55 3.50 -9.65 10.70
N ASN A 56 2.91 -10.81 10.95
CA ASN A 56 3.57 -12.10 10.87
C ASN A 56 3.04 -12.87 9.66
N LYS A 57 3.90 -13.03 8.64
CA LYS A 57 3.56 -13.75 7.42
C LYS A 57 3.43 -15.26 7.60
N GLY A 58 4.04 -15.82 8.65
CA GLY A 58 4.06 -17.28 8.87
C GLY A 58 2.68 -17.82 9.24
N ASP A 59 1.91 -17.05 9.99
CA ASP A 59 0.55 -17.43 10.44
C ASP A 59 -0.53 -16.43 9.98
N ASN A 60 -0.17 -15.47 9.14
CA ASN A 60 -1.03 -14.39 8.64
C ASN A 60 -1.73 -13.65 9.77
N LYS A 61 -0.99 -13.30 10.81
CA LYS A 61 -1.51 -12.65 12.00
C LYS A 61 -1.00 -11.22 12.10
N ILE A 62 -1.93 -10.30 12.37
CA ILE A 62 -1.60 -8.95 12.81
C ILE A 62 -1.73 -8.89 14.33
N TRP A 63 -0.81 -8.19 14.93
CA TRP A 63 -0.79 -7.87 16.35
C TRP A 63 -0.37 -6.42 16.52
N GLY A 64 -0.80 -5.77 17.59
CA GLY A 64 -0.40 -4.41 17.86
C GLY A 64 -0.80 -3.94 19.25
N ASN A 65 -0.23 -2.80 19.65
CA ASN A 65 -0.60 -2.06 20.83
C ASN A 65 -0.99 -0.64 20.42
N ALA A 66 -2.18 -0.20 20.82
CA ALA A 66 -2.76 1.08 20.41
C ALA A 66 -2.46 2.22 21.43
N GLY A 67 -1.48 2.01 22.30
CA GLY A 67 -1.09 2.94 23.36
C GLY A 67 -1.66 2.57 24.75
N CYS A 68 -2.66 1.69 24.82
CA CYS A 68 -3.22 1.13 26.05
C CYS A 68 -3.54 -0.35 25.87
N ASN A 69 -4.37 -0.69 24.89
CA ASN A 69 -4.82 -2.05 24.65
C ASN A 69 -4.02 -2.74 23.56
N ASP A 70 -3.76 -4.03 23.80
CA ASP A 70 -3.26 -4.91 22.76
C ASP A 70 -4.42 -5.36 21.89
N PHE A 71 -4.15 -5.54 20.61
CA PHE A 71 -5.11 -6.11 19.67
C PHE A 71 -4.44 -7.15 18.77
N SER A 72 -5.23 -8.08 18.27
CA SER A 72 -4.77 -9.07 17.31
C SER A 72 -5.89 -9.54 16.40
N GLY A 73 -5.52 -10.05 15.23
CA GLY A 73 -6.43 -10.61 14.25
C GLY A 73 -5.71 -11.37 13.15
N LYS A 74 -6.46 -11.89 12.20
CA LYS A 74 -5.93 -12.49 10.99
C LYS A 74 -5.98 -11.49 9.84
N TYR A 75 -5.06 -11.61 8.90
CA TYR A 75 -5.12 -10.85 7.65
C TYR A 75 -4.88 -11.76 6.45
N THR A 76 -5.33 -11.32 5.29
CA THR A 76 -4.99 -11.91 4.00
C THR A 76 -4.34 -10.84 3.13
N GLN A 77 -3.33 -11.24 2.38
CA GLN A 77 -2.61 -10.38 1.44
C GLN A 77 -2.57 -11.08 0.08
N ASP A 78 -2.87 -10.32 -0.97
CA ASP A 78 -2.67 -10.70 -2.37
C ASP A 78 -2.12 -9.49 -3.13
N ALA A 79 -0.90 -9.62 -3.62
CA ALA A 79 -0.13 -8.50 -4.15
C ALA A 79 -0.14 -7.29 -3.20
N SER A 80 -0.71 -6.16 -3.58
CA SER A 80 -0.91 -4.98 -2.74
C SER A 80 -2.26 -4.93 -2.03
N SER A 81 -3.15 -5.89 -2.28
CA SER A 81 -4.42 -5.99 -1.57
C SER A 81 -4.21 -6.48 -0.15
N LEU A 82 -4.93 -5.91 0.80
CA LEU A 82 -4.88 -6.27 2.21
C LEU A 82 -6.29 -6.31 2.79
N ASN A 83 -6.64 -7.43 3.39
CA ASN A 83 -7.88 -7.56 4.15
C ASN A 83 -7.55 -7.99 5.58
N ILE A 84 -8.05 -7.25 6.55
CA ILE A 84 -7.89 -7.55 7.96
C ILE A 84 -9.24 -8.02 8.51
N GLY A 85 -9.26 -9.22 9.05
CA GLY A 85 -10.44 -9.82 9.64
C GLY A 85 -10.83 -9.18 10.98
N LEU A 86 -11.66 -9.87 11.73
CA LEU A 86 -12.09 -9.42 13.06
C LEU A 86 -10.86 -9.27 13.96
N LEU A 87 -10.79 -8.14 14.66
CA LEU A 87 -9.80 -7.87 15.68
C LEU A 87 -10.40 -8.18 17.06
N THR A 88 -9.60 -8.85 17.87
CA THR A 88 -9.82 -8.97 19.31
C THR A 88 -8.93 -7.97 20.03
N SER A 89 -9.38 -7.40 21.13
CA SER A 89 -8.62 -6.43 21.92
C SER A 89 -8.89 -6.61 23.41
N THR A 90 -7.89 -6.29 24.23
CA THR A 90 -8.10 -6.07 25.67
C THR A 90 -9.01 -4.86 25.88
N LYS A 91 -9.54 -4.69 27.07
CA LYS A 91 -10.52 -3.64 27.40
C LYS A 91 -10.11 -2.89 28.65
N MET A 92 -8.93 -2.26 28.60
CA MET A 92 -8.52 -1.31 29.65
C MET A 92 -8.92 0.10 29.24
N TYR A 93 -9.12 0.95 30.22
CA TYR A 93 -9.33 2.38 30.00
C TYR A 93 -8.04 3.11 30.37
N CYS A 94 -7.47 3.85 29.39
CA CYS A 94 -6.30 4.69 29.60
C CYS A 94 -6.63 6.10 29.10
N ASP A 95 -6.53 7.05 29.99
CA ASP A 95 -6.78 8.44 29.62
C ASP A 95 -5.79 8.89 28.54
N GLY A 96 -6.30 9.61 27.54
CA GLY A 96 -5.50 10.09 26.39
C GLY A 96 -5.21 9.07 25.29
N ALA A 97 -5.30 7.75 25.53
CA ALA A 97 -5.03 6.71 24.53
C ALA A 97 -6.26 6.25 23.74
N MET A 98 -7.46 6.41 24.28
CA MET A 98 -8.68 5.86 23.69
C MET A 98 -8.97 6.40 22.27
N LYS A 99 -8.59 7.67 21.98
CA LYS A 99 -8.74 8.24 20.63
C LYS A 99 -7.96 7.43 19.59
N ASN A 100 -6.73 7.04 19.91
CA ASN A 100 -5.87 6.26 19.00
C ASN A 100 -6.42 4.85 18.82
N GLU A 101 -6.94 4.23 19.87
CA GLU A 101 -7.53 2.89 19.78
C GLU A 101 -8.72 2.83 18.83
N TYR A 102 -9.66 3.75 18.98
CA TYR A 102 -10.79 3.83 18.06
C TYR A 102 -10.35 4.15 16.63
N ALA A 103 -9.35 5.01 16.46
CA ALA A 103 -8.83 5.38 15.16
C ALA A 103 -8.15 4.19 14.48
N ILE A 104 -7.27 3.46 15.17
CA ILE A 104 -6.55 2.31 14.61
C ILE A 104 -7.51 1.17 14.25
N GLN A 105 -8.46 0.84 15.11
CA GLN A 105 -9.45 -0.20 14.82
C GLN A 105 -10.29 0.14 13.59
N ARG A 106 -10.69 1.41 13.45
CA ARG A 106 -11.44 1.88 12.28
C ARG A 106 -10.60 1.78 11.01
N VAL A 107 -9.33 2.20 11.05
CA VAL A 107 -8.41 2.11 9.91
C VAL A 107 -8.24 0.65 9.50
N LEU A 108 -7.90 -0.24 10.43
CA LEU A 108 -7.64 -1.64 10.13
C LEU A 108 -8.88 -2.36 9.57
N LYS A 109 -10.08 -1.97 10.00
CA LYS A 109 -11.35 -2.50 9.46
C LYS A 109 -11.62 -2.05 8.01
N ASN A 110 -11.15 -0.86 7.61
CA ASN A 110 -11.47 -0.26 6.32
C ASN A 110 -10.32 -0.33 5.31
N VAL A 111 -9.19 -0.92 5.69
CA VAL A 111 -8.05 -1.09 4.78
C VAL A 111 -8.42 -2.04 3.64
N GLY A 112 -7.95 -1.71 2.44
CA GLY A 112 -8.13 -2.57 1.26
C GLY A 112 -6.85 -2.77 0.48
N SER A 113 -5.83 -1.91 0.70
CA SER A 113 -4.54 -2.07 0.05
C SER A 113 -3.42 -1.41 0.86
N PHE A 114 -2.19 -1.75 0.51
CA PHE A 114 -1.00 -1.17 1.13
C PHE A 114 0.11 -0.97 0.11
N ASP A 115 1.06 -0.12 0.49
CA ASP A 115 2.34 0.06 -0.18
C ASP A 115 3.45 0.12 0.87
N ILE A 116 4.65 -0.37 0.50
CA ILE A 116 5.86 -0.20 1.31
C ILE A 116 6.92 0.44 0.42
N SER A 117 7.25 1.68 0.73
CA SER A 117 8.27 2.44 0.02
C SER A 117 9.26 3.04 1.00
N ASN A 118 10.56 2.82 0.76
CA ASN A 118 11.66 3.32 1.60
C ASN A 118 11.46 3.03 3.11
N GLY A 119 10.95 1.83 3.44
CA GLY A 119 10.68 1.42 4.82
C GLY A 119 9.41 2.03 5.43
N THR A 120 8.68 2.83 4.70
CA THR A 120 7.38 3.37 5.13
C THR A 120 6.25 2.52 4.59
N LEU A 121 5.44 1.98 5.48
CA LEU A 121 4.16 1.33 5.18
C LEU A 121 3.08 2.39 5.08
N THR A 122 2.32 2.39 4.00
CA THR A 122 1.09 3.18 3.86
C THR A 122 -0.09 2.23 3.66
N LEU A 123 -1.10 2.35 4.49
CA LEU A 123 -2.39 1.64 4.35
C LEU A 123 -3.40 2.55 3.68
N TYR A 124 -4.14 2.02 2.71
CA TYR A 124 -5.14 2.75 1.93
C TYR A 124 -6.53 2.16 2.14
N SER A 125 -7.56 3.02 2.01
CA SER A 125 -8.95 2.56 2.03
C SER A 125 -9.26 1.63 0.84
N GLY A 126 -10.19 0.69 1.05
CA GLY A 126 -10.62 -0.23 -0.01
C GLY A 126 -11.38 0.44 -1.15
N THR A 127 -12.07 1.54 -0.90
CA THR A 127 -12.96 2.20 -1.85
C THR A 127 -12.30 3.32 -2.63
N GLU A 128 -11.57 4.21 -1.97
CA GLU A 128 -11.11 5.48 -2.55
C GLU A 128 -9.59 5.53 -2.76
N LYS A 129 -8.85 4.50 -2.37
CA LYS A 129 -7.37 4.50 -2.30
C LYS A 129 -6.81 5.71 -1.53
N LYS A 130 -7.57 6.19 -0.56
CA LYS A 130 -7.15 7.27 0.32
C LYS A 130 -6.19 6.73 1.39
N PRO A 131 -5.07 7.41 1.67
CA PRO A 131 -4.20 7.00 2.76
C PRO A 131 -4.91 7.11 4.11
N LEU A 132 -4.92 6.02 4.85
CA LEU A 132 -5.54 5.91 6.18
C LEU A 132 -4.50 5.95 7.29
N LEU A 133 -3.31 5.40 7.03
CA LEU A 133 -2.25 5.25 8.03
C LEU A 133 -0.89 5.22 7.36
N THR A 134 0.09 5.85 7.99
CA THR A 134 1.51 5.68 7.66
C THR A 134 2.27 5.15 8.87
N ALA A 135 3.21 4.25 8.62
CA ALA A 135 4.04 3.66 9.66
C ALA A 135 5.46 3.40 9.16
N LEU A 136 6.44 3.55 10.02
CA LEU A 136 7.84 3.28 9.72
C LEU A 136 8.21 1.88 10.16
N LYS A 137 8.86 1.11 9.29
CA LYS A 137 9.38 -0.21 9.62
C LYS A 137 10.51 -0.09 10.63
N ASN A 138 10.41 -0.82 11.73
CA ASN A 138 11.48 -0.85 12.72
C ASN A 138 12.65 -1.67 12.16
N LYS A 139 13.87 -1.16 12.35
CA LYS A 139 15.08 -1.93 12.07
C LYS A 139 15.17 -3.05 13.10
N GLN A 140 15.33 -4.27 12.62
CA GLN A 140 15.70 -5.41 13.46
C GLN A 140 17.18 -5.36 13.72
#